data_95514ec119bf70b3268bfe23a37d2124
#
_entry.id   95514ec119bf70b3268bfe23a37d2124
#
_cell.length_a   1.000
_cell.length_b   1.000
_cell.length_c   1.000
_cell.angle_alpha   90.00
_cell.angle_beta   90.00
_cell.angle_gamma   90.00
#
_symmetry.space_group_name_H-M   'P 1'
#
loop_
_entity.id
_entity.type
_entity.pdbx_description
1 polymer ?
#
loop_
_entity_poly.entity_id
_entity_poly.type
_entity_poly.pdbx_seq_one_letter_code
_entity_poly.pdbx_strand_id
1 'polypeptide(L)'
;MLVMLAPSFDGSNDAYARLVKATGMLAYDLKSRLKPGVWGVVRALADETQAHALANRLLAEGLPALLVSPEVAHDPNRRIVTIRALELGAGQIVLHLREREMAIPLGALTCIVRGEVHTGQVPSRTHAPSSSTFRAVAPSTGDVQVFRESVSASNFNAYAAADLHFATVLWAARLDARSFDFSTLGLASDSPASDLDQLVDILSERSGVRVDRGVRTSSVVSALQGGSFRMNPVSSQAPRSKDSPSDERFDPYSRVIGEAERLLAQSRKVA
;
A
#
# COMPACT_ATOMS: atom_id res chain seq x y z
N MET A 1 -15.31 -7.96 3.48
CA MET A 1 -14.10 -8.80 3.47
C MET A 1 -13.35 -8.66 2.16
N LEU A 2 -12.02 -8.62 2.20
CA LEU A 2 -11.15 -8.68 1.03
C LEU A 2 -10.73 -10.14 0.82
N VAL A 3 -11.04 -10.69 -0.36
CA VAL A 3 -10.51 -11.99 -0.79
C VAL A 3 -9.22 -11.71 -1.53
N MET A 4 -8.08 -12.13 -0.97
CA MET A 4 -6.74 -11.80 -1.45
C MET A 4 -5.99 -13.05 -1.90
N LEU A 5 -5.08 -12.88 -2.87
CA LEU A 5 -4.08 -13.87 -3.22
C LEU A 5 -2.73 -13.50 -2.62
N ALA A 6 -2.07 -14.49 -2.04
CA ALA A 6 -0.72 -14.33 -1.53
C ALA A 6 0.31 -14.22 -2.66
N PRO A 7 1.49 -13.66 -2.37
CA PRO A 7 2.57 -13.49 -3.35
C PRO A 7 3.14 -14.79 -3.93
N SER A 8 2.82 -15.93 -3.32
CA SER A 8 3.13 -17.25 -3.90
C SER A 8 2.30 -17.60 -5.13
N PHE A 9 1.32 -16.76 -5.51
CA PHE A 9 0.64 -16.87 -6.80
C PHE A 9 1.64 -16.66 -7.94
N ASP A 10 1.79 -17.68 -8.80
CA ASP A 10 2.83 -17.73 -9.83
C ASP A 10 2.48 -16.95 -11.11
N GLY A 11 1.20 -16.59 -11.31
CA GLY A 11 0.73 -15.89 -12.50
C GLY A 11 0.83 -16.69 -13.80
N SER A 12 0.97 -18.01 -13.73
CA SER A 12 0.97 -18.87 -14.91
C SER A 12 -0.41 -18.85 -15.61
N ASN A 13 -0.44 -19.21 -16.88
CA ASN A 13 -1.69 -19.33 -17.61
C ASN A 13 -2.64 -20.34 -16.96
N ASP A 14 -2.11 -21.42 -16.40
CA ASP A 14 -2.89 -22.40 -15.64
C ASP A 14 -3.47 -21.81 -14.36
N ALA A 15 -2.68 -21.06 -13.59
CA ALA A 15 -3.18 -20.36 -12.41
C ALA A 15 -4.28 -19.35 -12.74
N TYR A 16 -4.15 -18.60 -13.84
CA TYR A 16 -5.24 -17.74 -14.29
C TYR A 16 -6.46 -18.53 -14.79
N ALA A 17 -6.30 -19.68 -15.43
CA ALA A 17 -7.43 -20.53 -15.81
C ALA A 17 -8.20 -21.04 -14.58
N ARG A 18 -7.49 -21.46 -13.53
CA ARG A 18 -8.07 -21.83 -12.23
C ARG A 18 -8.79 -20.65 -11.56
N LEU A 19 -8.20 -19.44 -11.62
CA LEU A 19 -8.84 -18.21 -11.14
C LEU A 19 -10.15 -17.91 -11.87
N VAL A 20 -10.16 -17.98 -13.21
CA VAL A 20 -11.38 -17.82 -14.03
C VAL A 20 -12.45 -18.82 -13.61
N LYS A 21 -12.08 -20.09 -13.47
CA LYS A 21 -12.99 -21.16 -13.03
C LYS A 21 -13.59 -20.87 -11.65
N ALA A 22 -12.77 -20.46 -10.68
CA ALA A 22 -13.21 -20.21 -9.30
C ALA A 22 -14.06 -18.94 -9.17
N THR A 23 -13.77 -17.90 -9.97
CA THR A 23 -14.37 -16.57 -9.81
C THR A 23 -15.47 -16.26 -10.80
N GLY A 24 -15.48 -16.91 -11.97
CA GLY A 24 -16.33 -16.55 -13.10
C GLY A 24 -15.97 -15.23 -13.78
N MET A 25 -14.82 -14.63 -13.42
CA MET A 25 -14.35 -13.36 -14.00
C MET A 25 -13.58 -13.59 -15.29
N LEU A 26 -13.51 -12.58 -16.15
CA LEU A 26 -12.73 -12.65 -17.37
C LEU A 26 -11.21 -12.69 -17.07
N ALA A 27 -10.48 -13.51 -17.80
CA ALA A 27 -9.02 -13.63 -17.63
C ALA A 27 -8.29 -12.27 -17.79
N TYR A 28 -8.76 -11.43 -18.69
CA TYR A 28 -8.21 -10.09 -18.92
C TYR A 28 -8.31 -9.23 -17.65
N ASP A 29 -9.48 -9.20 -17.00
CA ASP A 29 -9.70 -8.42 -15.78
C ASP A 29 -8.83 -8.92 -14.63
N LEU A 30 -8.67 -10.23 -14.50
CA LEU A 30 -7.81 -10.83 -13.50
C LEU A 30 -6.32 -10.48 -13.75
N LYS A 31 -5.84 -10.61 -14.99
CA LYS A 31 -4.46 -10.28 -15.38
C LYS A 31 -4.12 -8.80 -15.19
N SER A 32 -5.09 -7.91 -15.36
CA SER A 32 -4.88 -6.47 -15.16
C SER A 32 -4.69 -6.10 -13.67
N ARG A 33 -5.30 -6.86 -12.76
CA ARG A 33 -5.37 -6.57 -11.32
C ARG A 33 -4.39 -7.35 -10.47
N LEU A 34 -4.15 -8.61 -10.85
CA LEU A 34 -3.35 -9.55 -10.08
C LEU A 34 -1.99 -9.72 -10.76
N LYS A 35 -0.96 -9.47 -9.99
CA LYS A 35 0.43 -9.63 -10.45
C LYS A 35 1.09 -10.75 -9.63
N PRO A 36 1.94 -11.59 -10.25
CA PRO A 36 2.72 -12.57 -9.51
C PRO A 36 3.70 -11.87 -8.56
N GLY A 37 3.99 -12.50 -7.45
CA GLY A 37 4.97 -12.01 -6.48
C GLY A 37 4.51 -10.86 -5.57
N VAL A 38 3.27 -10.37 -5.72
CA VAL A 38 2.70 -9.32 -4.85
C VAL A 38 1.31 -9.70 -4.36
N TRP A 39 0.90 -9.09 -3.25
CA TRP A 39 -0.47 -9.24 -2.76
C TRP A 39 -1.48 -8.63 -3.74
N GLY A 40 -2.55 -9.36 -4.02
CA GLY A 40 -3.60 -8.90 -4.92
C GLY A 40 -5.00 -9.16 -4.37
N VAL A 41 -5.92 -8.22 -4.54
CA VAL A 41 -7.33 -8.40 -4.19
C VAL A 41 -8.08 -8.97 -5.41
N VAL A 42 -8.60 -10.18 -5.25
CA VAL A 42 -9.49 -10.82 -6.23
C VAL A 42 -10.84 -10.12 -6.22
N ARG A 43 -11.40 -9.95 -5.02
CA ARG A 43 -12.71 -9.31 -4.83
C ARG A 43 -12.86 -8.72 -3.43
N ALA A 44 -13.53 -7.59 -3.35
CA ALA A 44 -14.05 -7.03 -2.10
C ALA A 44 -15.55 -7.38 -2.00
N LEU A 45 -15.96 -8.02 -0.91
CA LEU A 45 -17.33 -8.48 -0.69
C LEU A 45 -17.83 -7.98 0.66
N ALA A 46 -19.04 -7.42 0.68
CA ALA A 46 -19.70 -6.98 1.92
C ALA A 46 -20.20 -8.18 2.74
N ASP A 47 -20.67 -9.22 2.05
CA ASP A 47 -21.17 -10.45 2.67
C ASP A 47 -19.99 -11.39 3.00
N GLU A 48 -19.82 -11.64 4.28
CA GLU A 48 -18.75 -12.50 4.80
C GLU A 48 -18.92 -13.96 4.35
N THR A 49 -20.16 -14.46 4.28
CA THR A 49 -20.44 -15.83 3.82
C THR A 49 -20.00 -16.02 2.38
N GLN A 50 -20.28 -15.04 1.51
CA GLN A 50 -19.86 -15.07 0.11
C GLN A 50 -18.32 -14.95 -0.01
N ALA A 51 -17.69 -14.15 0.86
CA ALA A 51 -16.24 -14.03 0.88
C ALA A 51 -15.57 -15.35 1.25
N HIS A 52 -16.06 -16.02 2.32
CA HIS A 52 -15.60 -17.35 2.71
C HIS A 52 -15.80 -18.38 1.61
N ALA A 53 -16.99 -18.40 0.99
CA ALA A 53 -17.28 -19.33 -0.11
C ALA A 53 -16.33 -19.12 -1.30
N LEU A 54 -16.00 -17.86 -1.62
CA LEU A 54 -15.05 -17.58 -2.70
C LEU A 54 -13.62 -17.99 -2.32
N ALA A 55 -13.17 -17.67 -1.11
CA ALA A 55 -11.84 -18.06 -0.63
C ALA A 55 -11.67 -19.58 -0.64
N ASN A 56 -12.66 -20.33 -0.15
CA ASN A 56 -12.64 -21.79 -0.15
C ASN A 56 -12.59 -22.38 -1.57
N ARG A 57 -13.31 -21.80 -2.53
CA ARG A 57 -13.22 -22.22 -3.95
C ARG A 57 -11.83 -21.98 -4.52
N LEU A 58 -11.21 -20.84 -4.21
CA LEU A 58 -9.85 -20.54 -4.64
C LEU A 58 -8.84 -21.53 -4.04
N LEU A 59 -8.97 -21.83 -2.76
CA LEU A 59 -8.12 -22.81 -2.06
C LEU A 59 -8.32 -24.22 -2.64
N ALA A 60 -9.54 -24.62 -2.96
CA ALA A 60 -9.84 -25.91 -3.59
C ALA A 60 -9.20 -26.04 -5.00
N GLU A 61 -9.03 -24.93 -5.71
CA GLU A 61 -8.29 -24.87 -6.98
C GLU A 61 -6.76 -24.76 -6.75
N GLY A 62 -6.27 -24.90 -5.53
CA GLY A 62 -4.84 -24.80 -5.19
C GLY A 62 -4.25 -23.40 -5.31
N LEU A 63 -5.10 -22.36 -5.23
CA LEU A 63 -4.66 -20.97 -5.26
C LEU A 63 -4.45 -20.45 -3.84
N PRO A 64 -3.37 -19.69 -3.57
CA PRO A 64 -3.02 -19.23 -2.22
C PRO A 64 -3.92 -18.05 -1.80
N ALA A 65 -5.17 -18.33 -1.46
CA ALA A 65 -6.16 -17.33 -1.08
C ALA A 65 -6.28 -17.17 0.44
N LEU A 66 -6.57 -15.95 0.88
CA LEU A 66 -6.92 -15.65 2.26
C LEU A 66 -7.93 -14.50 2.35
N LEU A 67 -8.53 -14.34 3.55
CA LEU A 67 -9.48 -13.30 3.86
C LEU A 67 -8.87 -12.27 4.80
N VAL A 68 -9.03 -10.99 4.45
CA VAL A 68 -8.62 -9.87 5.31
C VAL A 68 -9.82 -8.93 5.48
N SER A 69 -10.07 -8.50 6.73
CA SER A 69 -11.05 -7.46 6.97
C SER A 69 -10.53 -6.10 6.45
N PRO A 70 -11.32 -5.36 5.67
CA PRO A 70 -10.94 -4.01 5.25
C PRO A 70 -10.84 -3.03 6.44
N GLU A 71 -11.48 -3.32 7.58
CA GLU A 71 -11.45 -2.51 8.79
C GLU A 71 -10.05 -2.41 9.39
N VAL A 72 -9.18 -3.39 9.13
CA VAL A 72 -7.76 -3.39 9.51
C VAL A 72 -7.04 -2.13 9.02
N ALA A 73 -7.43 -1.62 7.86
CA ALA A 73 -6.86 -0.41 7.27
C ALA A 73 -6.98 0.82 8.19
N HIS A 74 -8.03 0.86 8.99
CA HIS A 74 -8.38 1.99 9.85
C HIS A 74 -8.41 1.63 11.35
N ASP A 75 -7.95 0.43 11.72
CA ASP A 75 -7.93 -0.03 13.11
C ASP A 75 -6.99 0.85 13.96
N PRO A 76 -7.51 1.56 14.98
CA PRO A 76 -6.71 2.44 15.83
C PRO A 76 -5.68 1.68 16.69
N ASN A 77 -5.86 0.38 16.90
CA ASN A 77 -4.93 -0.46 17.64
C ASN A 77 -3.71 -0.84 16.80
N ARG A 78 -3.80 -0.72 15.49
CA ARG A 78 -2.71 -1.00 14.54
C ARG A 78 -1.96 0.28 14.20
N ARG A 79 -1.34 0.86 15.22
CA ARG A 79 -0.59 2.12 15.07
C ARG A 79 0.66 1.90 14.23
N ILE A 80 1.02 2.92 13.48
CA ILE A 80 2.32 3.02 12.83
C ILE A 80 3.15 4.00 13.65
N VAL A 81 4.27 3.53 14.18
CA VAL A 81 5.12 4.28 15.09
C VAL A 81 6.44 4.57 14.39
N THR A 82 6.72 5.85 14.15
CA THR A 82 8.00 6.25 13.56
C THR A 82 9.13 6.04 14.56
N ILE A 83 10.18 5.34 14.14
CA ILE A 83 11.39 5.12 14.90
C ILE A 83 12.52 6.00 14.37
N ARG A 84 13.48 6.34 15.22
CA ARG A 84 14.59 7.24 14.89
C ARG A 84 15.86 6.51 14.50
N ALA A 85 16.09 5.38 15.12
CA ALA A 85 17.24 4.52 14.86
C ALA A 85 16.87 3.08 15.17
N LEU A 86 17.68 2.15 14.69
CA LEU A 86 17.62 0.75 15.08
C LEU A 86 19.02 0.16 15.17
N GLU A 87 19.16 -0.87 15.98
CA GLU A 87 20.39 -1.68 16.07
C GLU A 87 20.08 -3.12 15.65
N LEU A 88 20.99 -3.70 14.89
CA LEU A 88 20.88 -5.07 14.41
C LEU A 88 21.81 -5.99 15.19
N GLY A 89 21.28 -6.68 16.20
CA GLY A 89 22.00 -7.74 16.91
C GLY A 89 21.99 -9.07 16.14
N ALA A 90 22.59 -10.09 16.73
CA ALA A 90 22.70 -11.41 16.10
C ALA A 90 21.34 -12.13 15.91
N GLY A 91 20.34 -11.82 16.71
CA GLY A 91 19.01 -12.45 16.63
C GLY A 91 17.87 -11.52 16.99
N GLN A 92 18.13 -10.24 17.15
CA GLN A 92 17.15 -9.25 17.56
C GLN A 92 17.37 -7.91 16.87
N ILE A 93 16.31 -7.13 16.79
CA ILE A 93 16.30 -5.73 16.39
C ILE A 93 15.99 -4.91 17.62
N VAL A 94 16.82 -3.91 17.96
CA VAL A 94 16.52 -2.93 19.00
C VAL A 94 16.01 -1.68 18.29
N LEU A 95 14.77 -1.32 18.55
CA LEU A 95 14.10 -0.15 17.99
C LEU A 95 14.20 1.02 18.95
N HIS A 96 14.78 2.14 18.52
CA HIS A 96 14.85 3.38 19.28
C HIS A 96 13.62 4.24 18.99
N LEU A 97 12.62 4.18 19.88
CA LEU A 97 11.46 5.04 19.86
C LEU A 97 11.80 6.38 20.57
N ARG A 98 10.91 7.35 20.49
CA ARG A 98 11.14 8.68 21.06
C ARG A 98 11.48 8.66 22.56
N GLU A 99 10.86 7.76 23.33
CA GLU A 99 10.93 7.76 24.80
C GLU A 99 11.45 6.43 25.39
N ARG A 100 11.63 5.42 24.56
CA ARG A 100 12.06 4.10 25.02
C ARG A 100 12.73 3.29 23.90
N GLU A 101 13.46 2.29 24.30
CA GLU A 101 13.98 1.27 23.44
C GLU A 101 13.12 0.00 23.52
N MET A 102 13.06 -0.75 22.45
CA MET A 102 12.35 -2.01 22.41
C MET A 102 13.13 -3.04 21.60
N ALA A 103 13.51 -4.11 22.27
CA ALA A 103 14.12 -5.26 21.61
C ALA A 103 13.04 -6.22 21.10
N ILE A 104 13.10 -6.58 19.83
CA ILE A 104 12.19 -7.53 19.20
C ILE A 104 13.04 -8.62 18.52
N PRO A 105 12.71 -9.91 18.70
CA PRO A 105 13.40 -10.98 17.97
C PRO A 105 13.31 -10.75 16.45
N LEU A 106 14.42 -10.93 15.74
CA LEU A 106 14.46 -10.77 14.29
C LEU A 106 13.49 -11.73 13.58
N GLY A 107 13.35 -12.95 14.11
CA GLY A 107 12.37 -13.93 13.62
C GLY A 107 10.90 -13.58 13.88
N ALA A 108 10.61 -12.51 14.64
CA ALA A 108 9.26 -12.01 14.80
C ALA A 108 8.86 -11.03 13.69
N LEU A 109 9.79 -10.54 12.88
CA LEU A 109 9.50 -9.76 11.68
C LEU A 109 8.73 -10.63 10.69
N THR A 110 7.60 -10.17 10.18
CA THR A 110 6.74 -10.92 9.24
C THR A 110 6.83 -10.39 7.83
N CYS A 111 6.92 -9.09 7.67
CA CYS A 111 7.15 -8.46 6.38
C CYS A 111 7.66 -7.04 6.53
N ILE A 112 8.17 -6.50 5.43
CA ILE A 112 8.56 -5.10 5.28
C ILE A 112 7.73 -4.53 4.14
N VAL A 113 6.97 -3.46 4.40
CA VAL A 113 6.22 -2.75 3.36
C VAL A 113 6.97 -1.48 3.00
N ARG A 114 7.52 -1.40 1.78
CA ARG A 114 8.29 -0.26 1.28
C ARG A 114 7.45 0.60 0.35
N GLY A 115 7.39 1.91 0.61
CA GLY A 115 6.61 2.81 -0.21
C GLY A 115 7.02 4.27 -0.06
N GLU A 116 6.17 5.15 -0.53
CA GLU A 116 6.30 6.60 -0.39
C GLU A 116 5.09 7.13 0.38
N VAL A 117 5.37 7.95 1.37
CA VAL A 117 4.37 8.72 2.10
C VAL A 117 4.30 10.10 1.49
N HIS A 118 3.10 10.55 1.16
CA HIS A 118 2.87 11.86 0.61
C HIS A 118 2.28 12.77 1.70
N THR A 119 3.00 13.82 2.09
CA THR A 119 2.50 14.83 3.02
C THR A 119 2.14 16.09 2.25
N GLY A 120 0.93 16.56 2.40
CA GLY A 120 0.44 17.78 1.76
C GLY A 120 -1.00 17.61 1.26
N GLN A 121 -1.73 18.71 1.19
CA GLN A 121 -3.06 18.71 0.60
C GLN A 121 -2.91 18.41 -0.90
N VAL A 122 -3.57 17.36 -1.38
CA VAL A 122 -3.82 17.24 -2.81
C VAL A 122 -4.60 18.49 -3.20
N PRO A 123 -4.08 19.37 -4.06
CA PRO A 123 -4.89 20.46 -4.54
C PRO A 123 -6.13 19.81 -5.13
N SER A 124 -7.28 20.07 -4.54
CA SER A 124 -8.54 19.72 -5.16
C SER A 124 -8.44 20.30 -6.57
N ARG A 125 -8.40 19.46 -7.58
CA ARG A 125 -8.70 19.91 -8.93
C ARG A 125 -10.11 20.43 -8.83
N THR A 126 -10.24 21.67 -8.42
CA THR A 126 -11.40 22.47 -8.74
C THR A 126 -11.46 22.36 -10.24
N HIS A 127 -12.42 21.61 -10.75
CA HIS A 127 -12.83 21.76 -12.11
C HIS A 127 -13.05 23.26 -12.25
N ALA A 128 -12.07 23.97 -12.80
CA ALA A 128 -12.36 25.26 -13.38
C ALA A 128 -13.58 24.97 -14.27
N PRO A 129 -14.69 25.65 -14.06
CA PRO A 129 -15.80 25.47 -14.96
C PRO A 129 -15.23 25.71 -16.36
N SER A 130 -15.35 24.72 -17.22
CA SER A 130 -15.01 24.85 -18.63
C SER A 130 -16.04 25.78 -19.27
N SER A 131 -16.06 27.02 -18.82
CA SER A 131 -16.67 28.10 -19.53
C SER A 131 -15.71 28.53 -20.66
N SER A 132 -15.60 27.70 -21.67
CA SER A 132 -15.15 28.17 -22.97
C SER A 132 -16.23 29.08 -23.54
N THR A 133 -16.43 30.21 -22.92
CA THR A 133 -17.06 31.36 -23.57
C THR A 133 -16.02 31.92 -24.52
N PHE A 134 -15.99 31.39 -25.72
CA PHE A 134 -15.36 32.06 -26.84
C PHE A 134 -16.09 33.39 -27.04
N ARG A 135 -15.64 34.42 -26.37
CA ARG A 135 -15.97 35.78 -26.74
C ARG A 135 -15.04 36.13 -27.88
N ALA A 136 -15.55 36.08 -29.09
CA ALA A 136 -14.89 36.71 -30.25
C ALA A 136 -14.72 38.19 -29.91
N VAL A 137 -13.52 38.60 -29.59
CA VAL A 137 -13.14 40.02 -29.51
C VAL A 137 -12.49 40.36 -30.85
N ALA A 138 -13.07 41.35 -31.48
CA ALA A 138 -12.57 41.94 -32.75
C ALA A 138 -11.10 42.37 -32.61
N PRO A 139 -10.31 42.34 -33.69
CA PRO A 139 -8.90 42.67 -33.66
C PRO A 139 -8.73 44.19 -33.54
N SER A 140 -8.32 44.65 -32.38
CA SER A 140 -7.69 45.95 -32.23
C SER A 140 -6.33 45.74 -31.60
N THR A 141 -5.32 46.15 -32.33
CA THR A 141 -3.90 46.31 -31.99
C THR A 141 -3.62 46.49 -30.51
N GLY A 142 -2.88 45.53 -29.91
CA GLY A 142 -2.34 45.69 -28.58
C GLY A 142 -1.89 44.35 -27.99
N ASP A 143 -0.67 44.29 -27.52
CA ASP A 143 0.04 43.18 -26.91
C ASP A 143 -0.84 42.19 -26.14
N VAL A 144 -0.90 40.96 -26.60
CA VAL A 144 -1.48 39.86 -25.85
C VAL A 144 -0.48 39.45 -24.76
N GLN A 145 -0.59 40.04 -23.57
CA GLN A 145 0.06 39.49 -22.41
C GLN A 145 -0.63 38.17 -22.06
N VAL A 146 -0.02 37.07 -22.45
CA VAL A 146 -0.39 35.75 -21.96
C VAL A 146 0.02 35.67 -20.49
N PHE A 147 -0.91 35.98 -19.60
CA PHE A 147 -0.76 35.63 -18.17
C PHE A 147 -0.75 34.12 -18.09
N ARG A 148 0.45 33.55 -18.12
CA ARG A 148 0.65 32.22 -17.55
C ARG A 148 0.49 32.35 -16.05
N GLU A 149 -0.71 32.10 -15.54
CA GLU A 149 -0.84 31.73 -14.12
C GLU A 149 0.09 30.56 -13.89
N SER A 150 1.23 30.84 -13.26
CA SER A 150 2.06 29.81 -12.67
C SER A 150 1.20 29.14 -11.60
N VAL A 151 0.62 28.01 -11.93
CA VAL A 151 0.05 27.11 -10.92
C VAL A 151 1.18 26.86 -9.96
N SER A 152 1.10 27.47 -8.77
CA SER A 152 2.05 27.24 -7.70
C SER A 152 2.17 25.75 -7.51
N ALA A 153 3.36 25.22 -7.77
CA ALA A 153 3.66 23.84 -7.53
C ALA A 153 3.31 23.58 -6.05
N SER A 154 2.17 22.95 -5.81
CA SER A 154 1.76 22.57 -4.47
C SER A 154 2.91 21.76 -3.89
N ASN A 155 3.39 22.14 -2.71
CA ASN A 155 4.48 21.50 -1.99
C ASN A 155 4.05 20.07 -1.60
N PHE A 156 4.08 19.17 -2.58
CA PHE A 156 3.97 17.73 -2.34
C PHE A 156 5.32 17.25 -1.83
N ASN A 157 5.43 17.11 -0.53
CA ASN A 157 6.57 16.44 0.06
C ASN A 157 6.30 14.93 0.08
N ALA A 158 6.76 14.23 -0.94
CA ALA A 158 6.82 12.78 -0.91
C ALA A 158 8.14 12.36 -0.26
N TYR A 159 8.10 11.39 0.63
CA TYR A 159 9.30 10.81 1.21
C TYR A 159 9.22 9.29 1.25
N ALA A 160 10.38 8.69 1.18
CA ALA A 160 10.55 7.27 1.25
C ALA A 160 10.32 6.76 2.68
N ALA A 161 9.53 5.69 2.82
CA ALA A 161 9.28 5.04 4.10
C ALA A 161 9.22 3.52 3.96
N ALA A 162 9.53 2.83 5.06
CA ALA A 162 9.33 1.39 5.16
C ALA A 162 8.69 1.05 6.52
N ASP A 163 7.65 0.24 6.51
CA ASP A 163 6.97 -0.24 7.70
C ASP A 163 7.37 -1.69 7.99
N LEU A 164 7.88 -1.92 9.19
CA LEU A 164 8.26 -3.24 9.71
C LEU A 164 7.08 -3.80 10.49
N HIS A 165 6.55 -4.93 10.05
CA HIS A 165 5.45 -5.63 10.71
C HIS A 165 5.96 -6.86 11.46
N PHE A 166 5.43 -7.10 12.66
CA PHE A 166 5.89 -8.16 13.56
C PHE A 166 4.73 -9.08 13.95
N ALA A 167 5.03 -10.36 14.15
CA ALA A 167 4.05 -11.34 14.62
C ALA A 167 3.60 -11.10 16.07
N THR A 168 4.45 -10.50 16.89
CA THR A 168 4.28 -10.37 18.35
C THR A 168 3.54 -9.12 18.78
N VAL A 169 3.43 -8.13 17.90
CA VAL A 169 2.78 -6.84 18.17
C VAL A 169 1.86 -6.42 17.02
N LEU A 170 0.80 -5.67 17.34
CA LEU A 170 -0.15 -5.20 16.32
C LEU A 170 0.26 -3.90 15.64
N TRP A 171 1.20 -3.15 16.23
CA TRP A 171 1.71 -1.92 15.63
C TRP A 171 2.88 -2.20 14.67
N ALA A 172 3.10 -1.31 13.74
CA ALA A 172 4.24 -1.36 12.81
C ALA A 172 5.27 -0.28 13.16
N ALA A 173 6.56 -0.59 12.97
CA ALA A 173 7.63 0.39 13.11
C ALA A 173 7.93 1.02 11.76
N ARG A 174 7.81 2.35 11.66
CA ARG A 174 8.11 3.11 10.44
C ARG A 174 9.53 3.64 10.45
N LEU A 175 10.27 3.28 9.42
CA LEU A 175 11.51 3.92 8.99
C LEU A 175 11.15 5.07 8.04
N ASP A 176 11.26 6.32 8.50
CA ASP A 176 11.05 7.51 7.67
C ASP A 176 12.41 8.03 7.21
N ALA A 177 12.69 7.97 5.92
CA ALA A 177 13.99 8.35 5.36
C ALA A 177 14.46 9.76 5.74
N ARG A 178 13.54 10.68 6.09
CA ARG A 178 13.87 12.06 6.48
C ARG A 178 14.35 12.20 7.93
N SER A 179 13.92 11.30 8.80
CA SER A 179 14.12 11.44 10.25
C SER A 179 14.87 10.27 10.89
N PHE A 180 15.12 9.21 10.13
CA PHE A 180 15.84 8.03 10.58
C PHE A 180 17.35 8.29 10.56
N ASP A 181 18.04 7.91 11.63
CA ASP A 181 19.48 8.02 11.73
C ASP A 181 20.17 6.76 11.15
N PHE A 182 20.60 6.85 9.90
CA PHE A 182 21.28 5.77 9.19
C PHE A 182 22.74 5.60 9.64
N SER A 183 23.33 6.62 10.29
CA SER A 183 24.74 6.60 10.71
C SER A 183 25.04 5.51 11.74
N THR A 184 24.06 5.16 12.57
CA THR A 184 24.17 4.08 13.57
C THR A 184 24.43 2.71 12.94
N LEU A 185 24.12 2.56 11.65
CA LEU A 185 24.31 1.33 10.88
C LEU A 185 25.47 1.41 9.88
N GLY A 186 26.20 2.53 9.89
CA GLY A 186 27.24 2.78 8.90
C GLY A 186 26.70 3.09 7.50
N LEU A 187 25.42 3.41 7.39
CA LEU A 187 24.73 3.81 6.18
C LEU A 187 24.55 5.33 6.23
N ALA A 188 25.34 6.07 5.48
CA ALA A 188 25.24 7.53 5.42
C ALA A 188 25.69 7.99 4.04
N SER A 189 24.79 7.90 3.08
CA SER A 189 25.00 8.44 1.73
C SER A 189 24.32 9.80 1.58
N ASP A 190 24.53 10.43 0.43
CA ASP A 190 23.84 11.68 0.08
C ASP A 190 22.35 11.50 -0.22
N SER A 191 21.85 10.25 -0.20
CA SER A 191 20.46 9.90 -0.51
C SER A 191 19.83 9.05 0.59
N PRO A 192 19.08 9.67 1.53
CA PRO A 192 18.36 8.92 2.57
C PRO A 192 17.40 7.85 2.05
N ALA A 193 16.87 8.03 0.84
CA ALA A 193 16.03 7.02 0.21
C ALA A 193 16.83 5.78 -0.21
N SER A 194 18.06 5.96 -0.68
CA SER A 194 18.98 4.87 -1.01
C SER A 194 19.44 4.14 0.24
N ASP A 195 19.75 4.87 1.32
CA ASP A 195 20.14 4.28 2.60
C ASP A 195 18.98 3.44 3.18
N LEU A 196 17.75 3.93 3.05
CA LEU A 196 16.56 3.17 3.43
C LEU A 196 16.42 1.89 2.61
N ASP A 197 16.61 1.94 1.30
CA ASP A 197 16.52 0.74 0.45
C ASP A 197 17.60 -0.28 0.83
N GLN A 198 18.84 0.17 1.09
CA GLN A 198 19.92 -0.71 1.56
C GLN A 198 19.61 -1.33 2.93
N LEU A 199 19.06 -0.54 3.87
CA LEU A 199 18.64 -1.06 5.17
C LEU A 199 17.52 -2.11 5.04
N VAL A 200 16.54 -1.86 4.18
CA VAL A 200 15.45 -2.79 3.90
C VAL A 200 15.97 -4.11 3.33
N ASP A 201 16.95 -4.05 2.42
CA ASP A 201 17.57 -5.24 1.85
C ASP A 201 18.39 -6.02 2.91
N ILE A 202 19.15 -5.35 3.78
CA ILE A 202 19.85 -5.97 4.92
C ILE A 202 18.86 -6.66 5.88
N LEU A 203 17.75 -5.99 6.22
CA LEU A 203 16.72 -6.56 7.09
C LEU A 203 16.06 -7.78 6.46
N SER A 204 15.72 -7.71 5.17
CA SER A 204 15.15 -8.82 4.41
C SER A 204 16.08 -10.02 4.36
N GLU A 205 17.36 -9.80 4.05
CA GLU A 205 18.37 -10.86 3.97
C GLU A 205 18.58 -11.54 5.32
N ARG A 206 18.73 -10.77 6.41
CA ARG A 206 18.96 -11.30 7.75
C ARG A 206 17.77 -12.04 8.35
N SER A 207 16.56 -11.56 8.06
CA SER A 207 15.32 -12.14 8.61
C SER A 207 14.69 -13.20 7.71
N GLY A 208 15.06 -13.23 6.44
CA GLY A 208 14.40 -14.07 5.43
C GLY A 208 12.99 -13.60 5.08
N VAL A 209 12.57 -12.39 5.50
CA VAL A 209 11.23 -11.88 5.22
C VAL A 209 11.17 -11.18 3.88
N ARG A 210 9.99 -11.20 3.30
CA ARG A 210 9.72 -10.54 2.02
C ARG A 210 9.54 -9.03 2.18
N VAL A 211 10.03 -8.30 1.20
CA VAL A 211 9.76 -6.88 1.03
C VAL A 211 8.61 -6.70 0.04
N ASP A 212 7.54 -6.05 0.47
CA ASP A 212 6.44 -5.65 -0.41
C ASP A 212 6.67 -4.20 -0.89
N ARG A 213 6.74 -4.03 -2.22
CA ARG A 213 6.91 -2.73 -2.90
C ARG A 213 5.70 -2.38 -3.77
N GLY A 214 4.59 -3.08 -3.54
CA GLY A 214 3.42 -3.07 -4.44
C GLY A 214 2.46 -1.89 -4.32
N VAL A 215 2.69 -0.92 -3.43
CA VAL A 215 1.75 0.18 -3.14
C VAL A 215 1.24 0.89 -4.39
N ARG A 216 2.11 1.18 -5.36
CA ARG A 216 1.76 1.98 -6.55
C ARG A 216 0.85 1.25 -7.55
N THR A 217 0.93 -0.07 -7.61
CA THR A 217 0.25 -0.89 -8.62
C THR A 217 -0.80 -1.83 -8.03
N SER A 218 -1.07 -1.69 -6.73
CA SER A 218 -1.85 -2.66 -5.99
C SER A 218 -3.35 -2.51 -6.18
N SER A 219 -3.99 -3.64 -6.48
CA SER A 219 -5.44 -3.79 -6.40
C SER A 219 -5.98 -3.61 -4.97
N VAL A 220 -5.12 -3.73 -3.94
CA VAL A 220 -5.46 -3.47 -2.53
C VAL A 220 -5.82 -2.01 -2.32
N VAL A 221 -5.01 -1.08 -2.81
CA VAL A 221 -5.28 0.37 -2.72
C VAL A 221 -6.62 0.71 -3.37
N SER A 222 -6.86 0.17 -4.58
CA SER A 222 -8.12 0.38 -5.30
C SER A 222 -9.33 -0.16 -4.54
N ALA A 223 -9.18 -1.32 -3.90
CA ALA A 223 -10.25 -1.93 -3.11
C ALA A 223 -10.56 -1.13 -1.83
N LEU A 224 -9.55 -0.58 -1.17
CA LEU A 224 -9.70 0.23 0.05
C LEU A 224 -10.31 1.61 -0.22
N GLN A 225 -10.09 2.18 -1.39
CA GLN A 225 -10.66 3.49 -1.78
C GLN A 225 -12.13 3.46 -2.20
N GLY A 226 -12.83 2.36 -1.91
CA GLY A 226 -14.26 2.23 -2.24
C GLY A 226 -14.51 2.07 -3.73
N GLY A 227 -13.50 1.69 -4.49
CA GLY A 227 -13.64 1.16 -5.83
C GLY A 227 -14.43 -0.12 -5.76
N SER A 228 -15.76 -0.02 -5.46
CA SER A 228 -16.66 -1.12 -5.74
C SER A 228 -16.44 -1.44 -7.21
N PHE A 229 -15.99 -2.66 -7.48
CA PHE A 229 -15.93 -3.22 -8.82
C PHE A 229 -17.34 -3.39 -9.38
N ARG A 230 -18.11 -2.29 -9.41
CA ARG A 230 -19.36 -2.25 -10.13
C ARG A 230 -19.03 -2.14 -11.61
N MET A 231 -19.24 -3.21 -12.29
CA MET A 231 -19.49 -3.22 -13.74
C MET A 231 -20.81 -2.46 -13.99
N ASN A 232 -20.83 -1.14 -13.81
CA ASN A 232 -21.87 -0.28 -14.35
C ASN A 232 -21.26 1.09 -14.59
N PRO A 233 -21.21 1.56 -15.85
CA PRO A 233 -20.77 2.88 -16.19
C PRO A 233 -21.91 3.89 -16.06
N VAL A 234 -22.54 3.99 -14.89
CA VAL A 234 -23.53 5.05 -14.64
C VAL A 234 -23.22 5.68 -13.31
N SER A 235 -22.67 6.88 -13.41
CA SER A 235 -22.66 7.99 -12.46
C SER A 235 -23.28 7.73 -11.08
N SER A 236 -22.42 7.62 -10.06
CA SER A 236 -22.74 8.17 -8.76
C SER A 236 -21.46 8.73 -8.14
N GLN A 237 -21.37 10.06 -8.19
CA GLN A 237 -20.42 10.84 -7.41
C GLN A 237 -20.75 10.62 -5.94
N ALA A 238 -20.05 9.71 -5.27
CA ALA A 238 -19.98 9.73 -3.82
C ALA A 238 -19.24 11.01 -3.41
N PRO A 239 -19.72 11.79 -2.43
CA PRO A 239 -19.04 12.98 -1.97
C PRO A 239 -17.67 12.58 -1.41
N ARG A 240 -16.60 12.94 -2.12
CA ARG A 240 -15.23 12.84 -1.60
C ARG A 240 -15.10 13.86 -0.48
N SER A 241 -14.85 13.38 0.73
CA SER A 241 -14.44 14.24 1.85
C SER A 241 -13.24 15.08 1.41
N LYS A 242 -13.35 16.40 1.53
CA LYS A 242 -12.38 17.36 1.00
C LYS A 242 -11.14 17.56 1.87
N ASP A 243 -11.05 16.90 3.04
CA ASP A 243 -10.13 17.31 4.10
C ASP A 243 -9.19 16.20 4.61
N SER A 244 -8.95 15.15 3.84
CA SER A 244 -8.03 14.11 4.29
C SER A 244 -6.61 14.30 3.76
N PRO A 245 -5.59 14.32 4.63
CA PRO A 245 -4.20 14.42 4.22
C PRO A 245 -3.76 13.16 3.46
N SER A 246 -2.79 13.32 2.59
CA SER A 246 -2.36 12.36 1.56
C SER A 246 -1.63 11.10 2.06
N ASP A 247 -1.56 10.86 3.37
CA ASP A 247 -1.14 9.57 3.96
C ASP A 247 -2.14 8.43 3.69
N GLU A 248 -3.25 8.76 3.03
CA GLU A 248 -4.43 7.90 2.85
C GLU A 248 -4.18 6.60 2.06
N ARG A 249 -3.04 6.47 1.38
CA ARG A 249 -2.77 5.30 0.55
C ARG A 249 -1.79 4.32 1.17
N PHE A 250 -0.69 4.85 1.73
CA PHE A 250 0.38 4.00 2.24
C PHE A 250 0.00 3.33 3.57
N ASP A 251 -0.53 4.09 4.52
CA ASP A 251 -0.89 3.57 5.84
C ASP A 251 -1.95 2.46 5.79
N PRO A 252 -3.11 2.66 5.11
CA PRO A 252 -4.11 1.60 4.97
C PRO A 252 -3.57 0.37 4.23
N TYR A 253 -2.78 0.59 3.18
CA TYR A 253 -2.13 -0.49 2.45
C TYR A 253 -1.20 -1.29 3.35
N SER A 254 -0.28 -0.60 4.03
CA SER A 254 0.71 -1.23 4.92
C SER A 254 0.04 -2.08 6.00
N ARG A 255 -1.01 -1.58 6.64
CA ARG A 255 -1.76 -2.33 7.67
C ARG A 255 -2.42 -3.59 7.11
N VAL A 256 -3.02 -3.51 5.92
CA VAL A 256 -3.66 -4.66 5.27
C VAL A 256 -2.63 -5.72 4.89
N ILE A 257 -1.48 -5.32 4.32
CA ILE A 257 -0.41 -6.25 3.97
C ILE A 257 0.19 -6.89 5.22
N GLY A 258 0.46 -6.10 6.27
CA GLY A 258 0.96 -6.62 7.54
C GLY A 258 0.02 -7.66 8.16
N GLU A 259 -1.30 -7.44 8.09
CA GLU A 259 -2.28 -8.42 8.55
C GLU A 259 -2.31 -9.66 7.67
N ALA A 260 -2.28 -9.49 6.36
CA ALA A 260 -2.26 -10.60 5.41
C ALA A 260 -1.06 -11.53 5.66
N GLU A 261 0.14 -10.96 5.86
CA GLU A 261 1.35 -11.74 6.18
C GLU A 261 1.27 -12.41 7.55
N ARG A 262 0.68 -11.74 8.55
CA ARG A 262 0.47 -12.33 9.88
C ARG A 262 -0.45 -13.54 9.81
N LEU A 263 -1.56 -13.45 9.08
CA LEU A 263 -2.50 -14.56 8.87
C LEU A 263 -1.86 -15.71 8.09
N LEU A 264 -1.07 -15.39 7.06
CA LEU A 264 -0.33 -16.38 6.28
C LEU A 264 0.71 -17.13 7.15
N ALA A 265 1.42 -16.40 8.03
CA ALA A 265 2.37 -17.00 8.94
C ALA A 265 1.69 -17.91 9.99
N GLN A 266 0.49 -17.55 10.43
CA GLN A 266 -0.30 -18.38 11.35
C GLN A 266 -0.79 -19.67 10.68
N SER A 267 -1.28 -19.59 9.44
CA SER A 267 -1.76 -20.77 8.71
C SER A 267 -0.65 -21.81 8.48
N ARG A 268 0.60 -21.36 8.26
CA ARG A 268 1.77 -22.25 8.09
C ARG A 268 2.20 -22.98 9.38
N LYS A 269 1.84 -22.45 10.56
CA LYS A 269 2.15 -23.09 11.84
C LYS A 269 1.17 -24.21 12.22
N VAL A 270 -0.01 -24.21 11.60
CA VAL A 270 -1.10 -25.16 11.87
C VAL A 270 -1.10 -26.33 10.88
N ALA A 271 -0.48 -26.16 9.71
CA ALA A 271 -0.29 -27.19 8.69
C ALA A 271 0.96 -28.02 8.93
#